data_b49d84ce887987a974a0f79829983d7e
#
_entry.id   b49d84ce887987a974a0f79829983d7e
#
_cell.length_a   1.000
_cell.length_b   1.000
_cell.length_c   1.000
_cell.angle_alpha   90.00
_cell.angle_beta   90.00
_cell.angle_gamma   90.00
#
_symmetry.space_group_name_H-M   'P 1'
#
loop_
_entity.id
_entity.type
_entity.pdbx_description
1 polymer ?
#
loop_
_entity_poly.entity_id
_entity_poly.type
_entity_poly.pdbx_seq_one_letter_code
_entity_poly.pdbx_strand_id
1 'polypeptide(L)'
;MTIELGIAPIGWTNDDMPELGKEVTFEQAIDEMTLAGYKGTEVGNKYPKDPKALKHFLDLRHLKIASAWFSAFLTTKPYEETEAAFIKHRDFLHAMGAKVIVVAEQGHSVQGLLDKSVFDDKPHFTDDEWERLATGLERLGDRAHEVGMQIVYHHHMGTGVQTTAEIDRLMTMTDPDKVSLLFDTGHLVLSGEDPLTIYNRYQDRIKHIHFKDVRQQQADEEHKDHLSFLAGVKNGMFTVPGDGMIDFKPIWEAIQESGYDGWIIVEAEQDPAKANPFEYALKAKKYLDATMNIPQSA
;
A
#
# COMPACT_ATOMS: atom_id res chain seq x y z
N MET A 1 12.66 18.11 -4.65
CA MET A 1 12.13 17.06 -3.78
C MET A 1 10.82 17.56 -3.20
N THR A 2 9.71 16.94 -3.51
CA THR A 2 8.39 17.26 -2.95
C THR A 2 7.79 15.98 -2.39
N ILE A 3 7.91 15.79 -1.07
CA ILE A 3 7.27 14.67 -0.40
C ILE A 3 5.94 15.16 0.16
N GLU A 4 4.85 14.49 -0.20
CA GLU A 4 3.52 14.74 0.33
C GLU A 4 3.10 13.57 1.24
N LEU A 5 2.51 13.90 2.41
CA LEU A 5 1.96 12.91 3.32
C LEU A 5 0.49 12.65 3.03
N GLY A 6 0.15 11.41 2.83
CA GLY A 6 -1.22 10.90 2.71
C GLY A 6 -1.52 9.82 3.73
N ILE A 7 -2.78 9.39 3.77
CA ILE A 7 -3.23 8.27 4.60
C ILE A 7 -4.25 7.42 3.85
N ALA A 8 -4.09 6.11 3.92
CA ALA A 8 -5.02 5.17 3.29
C ALA A 8 -6.33 5.04 4.08
N PRO A 9 -7.48 4.84 3.42
CA PRO A 9 -8.78 4.73 4.10
C PRO A 9 -8.97 3.44 4.89
N ILE A 10 -8.05 2.47 4.76
CA ILE A 10 -8.20 1.14 5.34
C ILE A 10 -8.23 1.13 6.87
N GLY A 11 -7.75 2.18 7.52
CA GLY A 11 -7.90 2.38 8.96
C GLY A 11 -9.33 2.73 9.40
N TRP A 12 -10.16 3.27 8.49
CA TRP A 12 -11.57 3.60 8.72
C TRP A 12 -12.52 2.50 8.29
N THR A 13 -12.22 1.86 7.16
CA THR A 13 -13.05 0.83 6.54
C THR A 13 -12.14 -0.22 5.90
N ASN A 14 -12.36 -1.48 6.21
CA ASN A 14 -11.54 -2.55 5.65
C ASN A 14 -12.21 -3.15 4.41
N ASP A 15 -11.49 -3.17 3.29
CA ASP A 15 -12.00 -3.65 2.01
C ASP A 15 -12.08 -5.19 1.95
N ASP A 16 -11.20 -5.89 2.68
CA ASP A 16 -11.18 -7.36 2.79
C ASP A 16 -12.14 -7.87 3.87
N MET A 17 -12.46 -7.04 4.85
CA MET A 17 -13.39 -7.33 5.95
C MET A 17 -14.45 -6.22 6.07
N PRO A 18 -15.46 -6.18 5.18
CA PRO A 18 -16.42 -5.07 5.09
C PRO A 18 -17.26 -4.83 6.35
N GLU A 19 -17.27 -5.79 7.28
CA GLU A 19 -17.90 -5.62 8.58
C GLU A 19 -17.13 -4.66 9.49
N LEU A 20 -15.82 -4.48 9.29
CA LEU A 20 -14.99 -3.55 10.04
C LEU A 20 -15.19 -2.12 9.51
N GLY A 21 -15.66 -1.22 10.35
CA GLY A 21 -15.94 0.17 9.99
C GLY A 21 -17.11 0.35 9.02
N LYS A 22 -18.06 -0.60 8.96
CA LYS A 22 -19.22 -0.53 8.05
C LYS A 22 -20.06 0.73 8.23
N GLU A 23 -20.11 1.25 9.46
CA GLU A 23 -20.84 2.47 9.86
C GLU A 23 -20.11 3.76 9.46
N VAL A 24 -18.80 3.70 9.24
CA VAL A 24 -18.02 4.88 8.86
C VAL A 24 -18.33 5.25 7.41
N THR A 25 -18.73 6.49 7.18
CA THR A 25 -19.01 6.99 5.82
C THR A 25 -17.74 7.44 5.12
N PHE A 26 -17.79 7.55 3.80
CA PHE A 26 -16.73 8.14 3.01
C PHE A 26 -16.42 9.57 3.46
N GLU A 27 -17.46 10.39 3.66
CA GLU A 27 -17.32 11.78 4.07
C GLU A 27 -16.64 11.91 5.44
N GLN A 28 -17.03 11.07 6.41
CA GLN A 28 -16.36 11.04 7.72
C GLN A 28 -14.88 10.73 7.57
N ALA A 29 -14.52 9.73 6.79
CA ALA A 29 -13.11 9.34 6.60
C ALA A 29 -12.28 10.51 6.03
N ILE A 30 -12.74 11.15 4.96
CA ILE A 30 -11.99 12.26 4.34
C ILE A 30 -11.98 13.53 5.17
N ASP A 31 -13.01 13.77 6.00
CA ASP A 31 -13.03 14.89 6.97
C ASP A 31 -11.96 14.67 8.04
N GLU A 32 -11.91 13.47 8.62
CA GLU A 32 -10.95 13.12 9.68
C GLU A 32 -9.50 13.11 9.14
N MET A 33 -9.26 12.61 7.91
CA MET A 33 -7.95 12.69 7.25
C MET A 33 -7.48 14.14 7.09
N THR A 34 -8.39 15.02 6.67
CA THR A 34 -8.10 16.44 6.50
C THR A 34 -7.82 17.13 7.84
N LEU A 35 -8.65 16.86 8.85
CA LEU A 35 -8.46 17.38 10.20
C LEU A 35 -7.16 16.91 10.86
N ALA A 36 -6.73 15.68 10.54
CA ALA A 36 -5.42 15.16 10.96
C ALA A 36 -4.24 15.81 10.22
N GLY A 37 -4.50 16.59 9.15
CA GLY A 37 -3.47 17.36 8.42
C GLY A 37 -2.84 16.64 7.23
N TYR A 38 -3.41 15.53 6.77
CA TYR A 38 -2.97 14.83 5.56
C TYR A 38 -3.36 15.60 4.30
N LYS A 39 -2.58 15.43 3.22
CA LYS A 39 -2.76 16.11 1.94
C LYS A 39 -3.32 15.22 0.83
N GLY A 40 -3.36 13.93 1.07
CA GLY A 40 -3.85 12.95 0.11
C GLY A 40 -4.32 11.66 0.77
N THR A 41 -4.95 10.85 -0.07
CA THR A 41 -5.46 9.53 0.28
C THR A 41 -5.37 8.59 -0.91
N GLU A 42 -5.52 7.31 -0.67
CA GLU A 42 -5.78 6.31 -1.71
C GLU A 42 -7.28 6.04 -1.81
N VAL A 43 -7.71 5.49 -2.94
CA VAL A 43 -9.15 5.25 -3.16
C VAL A 43 -9.57 3.95 -2.50
N GLY A 44 -10.51 4.03 -1.57
CA GLY A 44 -11.16 2.88 -0.93
C GLY A 44 -12.51 2.52 -1.58
N ASN A 45 -13.06 1.39 -1.16
CA ASN A 45 -14.30 0.83 -1.73
C ASN A 45 -15.53 1.74 -1.54
N LYS A 46 -15.57 2.52 -0.47
CA LYS A 46 -16.69 3.45 -0.19
C LYS A 46 -16.62 4.76 -0.97
N TYR A 47 -15.54 5.00 -1.71
CA TYR A 47 -15.37 6.24 -2.45
C TYR A 47 -16.30 6.29 -3.67
N PRO A 48 -16.85 7.48 -4.03
CA PRO A 48 -17.62 7.66 -5.25
C PRO A 48 -16.88 7.13 -6.48
N LYS A 49 -17.59 6.39 -7.33
CA LYS A 49 -17.00 5.81 -8.55
C LYS A 49 -17.03 6.78 -9.75
N ASP A 50 -17.80 7.87 -9.65
CA ASP A 50 -17.74 8.96 -10.62
C ASP A 50 -16.61 9.93 -10.28
N PRO A 51 -15.62 10.13 -11.17
CA PRO A 51 -14.47 11.00 -10.88
C PRO A 51 -14.88 12.44 -10.57
N LYS A 52 -15.94 12.95 -11.21
CA LYS A 52 -16.38 14.34 -10.98
C LYS A 52 -16.96 14.52 -9.58
N ALA A 53 -17.79 13.55 -9.15
CA ALA A 53 -18.34 13.54 -7.79
C ALA A 53 -17.21 13.42 -6.75
N LEU A 54 -16.31 12.45 -6.92
CA LEU A 54 -15.19 12.27 -6.02
C LEU A 54 -14.30 13.52 -5.94
N LYS A 55 -13.93 14.07 -7.10
CA LYS A 55 -13.11 15.28 -7.15
C LYS A 55 -13.77 16.45 -6.42
N HIS A 56 -15.07 16.65 -6.54
CA HIS A 56 -15.80 17.70 -5.84
C HIS A 56 -15.64 17.58 -4.30
N PHE A 57 -15.82 16.38 -3.74
CA PHE A 57 -15.65 16.16 -2.29
C PHE A 57 -14.22 16.41 -1.81
N LEU A 58 -13.23 16.00 -2.61
CA LEU A 58 -11.81 16.13 -2.26
C LEU A 58 -11.32 17.57 -2.40
N ASP A 59 -11.75 18.30 -3.47
CA ASP A 59 -11.38 19.70 -3.68
C ASP A 59 -11.83 20.60 -2.50
N LEU A 60 -13.03 20.36 -1.96
CA LEU A 60 -13.53 21.09 -0.78
C LEU A 60 -12.64 20.91 0.46
N ARG A 61 -11.83 19.86 0.51
CA ARG A 61 -10.96 19.48 1.63
C ARG A 61 -9.47 19.64 1.31
N HIS A 62 -9.17 20.10 0.09
CA HIS A 62 -7.79 20.18 -0.42
C HIS A 62 -7.04 18.84 -0.35
N LEU A 63 -7.78 17.74 -0.47
CA LEU A 63 -7.21 16.40 -0.56
C LEU A 63 -6.96 16.00 -2.02
N LYS A 64 -5.91 15.23 -2.25
CA LYS A 64 -5.56 14.64 -3.55
C LYS A 64 -5.68 13.13 -3.52
N ILE A 65 -5.91 12.50 -4.65
CA ILE A 65 -5.72 11.06 -4.81
C ILE A 65 -4.25 10.80 -5.15
N ALA A 66 -3.59 10.03 -4.29
CA ALA A 66 -2.22 9.59 -4.49
C ALA A 66 -2.16 8.38 -5.43
N SER A 67 -3.01 7.41 -5.18
CA SER A 67 -3.07 6.13 -5.90
C SER A 67 -4.34 5.35 -5.55
N ALA A 68 -4.45 4.13 -6.04
CA ALA A 68 -5.35 3.10 -5.56
C ALA A 68 -4.81 1.71 -5.90
N TRP A 69 -5.21 0.72 -5.09
CA TRP A 69 -4.91 -0.69 -5.28
C TRP A 69 -5.57 -1.25 -6.54
N PHE A 70 -4.79 -1.99 -7.34
CA PHE A 70 -5.24 -2.79 -8.46
C PHE A 70 -4.83 -4.25 -8.28
N SER A 71 -5.81 -5.16 -8.19
CA SER A 71 -5.59 -6.60 -8.15
C SER A 71 -5.31 -7.12 -9.57
N ALA A 72 -4.09 -7.53 -9.83
CA ALA A 72 -3.72 -8.22 -11.06
C ALA A 72 -3.88 -9.74 -10.91
N PHE A 73 -4.13 -10.43 -12.01
CA PHE A 73 -4.27 -11.89 -12.08
C PHE A 73 -3.47 -12.45 -13.26
N LEU A 74 -2.24 -11.96 -13.41
CA LEU A 74 -1.36 -12.26 -14.54
C LEU A 74 -0.88 -13.72 -14.54
N THR A 75 -0.79 -14.34 -13.36
CA THR A 75 -0.38 -15.74 -13.23
C THR A 75 -1.51 -16.73 -13.48
N THR A 76 -2.78 -16.32 -13.36
CA THR A 76 -3.95 -17.22 -13.39
C THR A 76 -4.95 -16.94 -14.47
N LYS A 77 -4.95 -15.75 -15.08
CA LYS A 77 -5.90 -15.35 -16.13
C LYS A 77 -5.18 -14.93 -17.39
N PRO A 78 -5.87 -14.94 -18.55
CA PRO A 78 -5.37 -14.31 -19.76
C PRO A 78 -5.02 -12.84 -19.51
N TYR A 79 -3.89 -12.38 -20.04
CA TYR A 79 -3.42 -11.00 -19.88
C TYR A 79 -4.49 -9.97 -20.25
N GLU A 80 -5.22 -10.22 -21.34
CA GLU A 80 -6.21 -9.30 -21.92
C GLU A 80 -7.37 -9.00 -20.94
N GLU A 81 -7.72 -9.94 -20.05
CA GLU A 81 -8.74 -9.71 -19.02
C GLU A 81 -8.20 -8.75 -17.95
N THR A 82 -6.96 -8.94 -17.50
CA THR A 82 -6.30 -8.05 -16.54
C THR A 82 -6.08 -6.67 -17.15
N GLU A 83 -5.62 -6.58 -18.40
CA GLU A 83 -5.42 -5.33 -19.11
C GLU A 83 -6.71 -4.53 -19.25
N ALA A 84 -7.81 -5.16 -19.63
CA ALA A 84 -9.10 -4.47 -19.79
C ALA A 84 -9.61 -3.87 -18.46
N ALA A 85 -9.40 -4.55 -17.34
CA ALA A 85 -9.70 -4.03 -16.01
C ALA A 85 -8.74 -2.91 -15.61
N PHE A 86 -7.44 -3.10 -15.88
CA PHE A 86 -6.39 -2.12 -15.60
C PHE A 86 -6.62 -0.80 -16.31
N ILE A 87 -6.97 -0.79 -17.59
CA ILE A 87 -7.23 0.43 -18.37
C ILE A 87 -8.36 1.24 -17.74
N LYS A 88 -9.45 0.60 -17.30
CA LYS A 88 -10.56 1.29 -16.62
C LYS A 88 -10.10 1.93 -15.30
N HIS A 89 -9.31 1.21 -14.52
CA HIS A 89 -8.76 1.67 -13.26
C HIS A 89 -7.77 2.82 -13.47
N ARG A 90 -6.86 2.67 -14.44
CA ARG A 90 -5.91 3.71 -14.88
C ARG A 90 -6.61 5.00 -15.28
N ASP A 91 -7.63 4.89 -16.14
CA ASP A 91 -8.34 6.06 -16.65
C ASP A 91 -9.09 6.80 -15.55
N PHE A 92 -9.65 6.06 -14.57
CA PHE A 92 -10.24 6.66 -13.38
C PHE A 92 -9.19 7.42 -12.57
N LEU A 93 -8.05 6.81 -12.26
CA LEU A 93 -6.97 7.44 -11.49
C LEU A 93 -6.35 8.64 -12.24
N HIS A 94 -6.19 8.52 -13.57
CA HIS A 94 -5.72 9.61 -14.40
C HIS A 94 -6.68 10.82 -14.33
N ALA A 95 -7.99 10.58 -14.38
CA ALA A 95 -8.99 11.63 -14.21
C ALA A 95 -8.94 12.30 -12.82
N MET A 96 -8.50 11.55 -11.80
CA MET A 96 -8.27 12.07 -10.44
C MET A 96 -6.93 12.78 -10.26
N GLY A 97 -6.05 12.78 -11.28
CA GLY A 97 -4.75 13.43 -11.26
C GLY A 97 -3.64 12.61 -10.58
N ALA A 98 -3.90 11.36 -10.22
CA ALA A 98 -2.88 10.45 -9.69
C ALA A 98 -1.80 10.18 -10.74
N LYS A 99 -0.57 9.91 -10.27
CA LYS A 99 0.58 9.60 -11.13
C LYS A 99 1.04 8.16 -10.99
N VAL A 100 0.57 7.49 -9.98
CA VAL A 100 1.00 6.15 -9.59
C VAL A 100 -0.22 5.23 -9.50
N ILE A 101 -0.05 3.98 -9.92
CA ILE A 101 -1.04 2.90 -9.79
C ILE A 101 -0.39 1.79 -8.96
N VAL A 102 -0.96 1.47 -7.80
CA VAL A 102 -0.50 0.35 -6.97
C VAL A 102 -1.01 -0.95 -7.57
N VAL A 103 -0.12 -1.86 -7.91
CA VAL A 103 -0.45 -3.16 -8.52
C VAL A 103 0.09 -4.29 -7.65
N ALA A 104 -0.77 -5.24 -7.30
CA ALA A 104 -0.37 -6.48 -6.65
C ALA A 104 -0.92 -7.70 -7.41
N GLU A 105 -0.12 -8.75 -7.55
CA GLU A 105 -0.56 -10.02 -8.12
C GLU A 105 -1.39 -10.81 -7.11
N GLN A 106 -2.63 -11.11 -7.44
CA GLN A 106 -3.57 -11.82 -6.58
C GLN A 106 -3.86 -13.26 -7.05
N GLY A 107 -3.21 -13.70 -8.10
CA GLY A 107 -3.27 -15.10 -8.53
C GLY A 107 -2.75 -16.01 -7.42
N HIS A 108 -3.59 -16.96 -6.99
CA HIS A 108 -3.31 -17.89 -5.89
C HIS A 108 -3.11 -17.25 -4.50
N SER A 109 -3.34 -15.94 -4.34
CA SER A 109 -3.18 -15.25 -3.05
C SER A 109 -4.05 -15.90 -1.97
N VAL A 110 -3.47 -16.02 -0.77
CA VAL A 110 -4.17 -16.46 0.45
C VAL A 110 -4.54 -15.29 1.36
N GLN A 111 -4.21 -14.07 0.98
CA GLN A 111 -4.45 -12.84 1.75
C GLN A 111 -5.90 -12.73 2.28
N GLY A 112 -6.89 -13.01 1.46
CA GLY A 112 -8.32 -12.94 1.81
C GLY A 112 -8.89 -14.21 2.45
N LEU A 113 -8.07 -15.22 2.79
CA LEU A 113 -8.52 -16.51 3.31
C LEU A 113 -8.30 -16.60 4.82
N LEU A 114 -9.38 -16.85 5.57
CA LEU A 114 -9.35 -16.90 7.04
C LEU A 114 -8.64 -18.14 7.61
N ASP A 115 -8.54 -19.21 6.83
CA ASP A 115 -8.04 -20.52 7.23
C ASP A 115 -6.67 -20.86 6.62
N LYS A 116 -5.99 -19.87 6.03
CA LYS A 116 -4.70 -20.03 5.36
C LYS A 116 -3.63 -19.17 6.00
N SER A 117 -2.53 -19.81 6.41
CA SER A 117 -1.35 -19.12 6.93
C SER A 117 -0.63 -18.34 5.82
N VAL A 118 -0.25 -17.11 6.11
CA VAL A 118 0.57 -16.31 5.19
C VAL A 118 2.03 -16.75 5.12
N PHE A 119 2.44 -17.66 5.98
CA PHE A 119 3.79 -18.24 5.99
C PHE A 119 3.82 -19.61 5.29
N ASP A 120 2.88 -20.50 5.64
CA ASP A 120 2.90 -21.89 5.18
C ASP A 120 2.14 -22.10 3.88
N ASP A 121 1.05 -21.36 3.67
CA ASP A 121 0.13 -21.56 2.55
C ASP A 121 0.30 -20.50 1.43
N LYS A 122 1.22 -19.53 1.58
CA LYS A 122 1.44 -18.53 0.52
C LYS A 122 1.83 -19.18 -0.81
N PRO A 123 1.42 -18.63 -1.95
CA PRO A 123 1.77 -19.21 -3.23
C PRO A 123 3.27 -19.12 -3.53
N HIS A 124 3.79 -20.15 -4.19
CA HIS A 124 5.13 -20.18 -4.77
C HIS A 124 5.00 -20.33 -6.29
N PHE A 125 5.35 -19.28 -7.02
CA PHE A 125 5.20 -19.28 -8.46
C PHE A 125 6.21 -20.21 -9.14
N THR A 126 5.72 -20.94 -10.14
CA THR A 126 6.57 -21.66 -11.12
C THR A 126 7.31 -20.66 -12.00
N ASP A 127 8.34 -21.12 -12.73
CA ASP A 127 9.07 -20.25 -13.66
C ASP A 127 8.16 -19.65 -14.74
N ASP A 128 7.19 -20.42 -15.24
CA ASP A 128 6.20 -19.94 -16.21
C ASP A 128 5.28 -18.84 -15.64
N GLU A 129 4.92 -18.94 -14.35
CA GLU A 129 4.13 -17.91 -13.64
C GLU A 129 4.96 -16.65 -13.41
N TRP A 130 6.22 -16.79 -13.06
CA TRP A 130 7.14 -15.67 -12.96
C TRP A 130 7.32 -14.93 -14.29
N GLU A 131 7.47 -15.67 -15.39
CA GLU A 131 7.58 -15.07 -16.74
C GLU A 131 6.30 -14.34 -17.14
N ARG A 132 5.11 -14.95 -16.87
CA ARG A 132 3.82 -14.29 -17.11
C ARG A 132 3.66 -13.03 -16.26
N LEU A 133 4.04 -13.08 -14.97
CA LEU A 133 3.98 -11.93 -14.07
C LEU A 133 4.87 -10.79 -14.59
N ALA A 134 6.15 -11.06 -14.84
CA ALA A 134 7.11 -10.06 -15.28
C ALA A 134 6.70 -9.42 -16.61
N THR A 135 6.42 -10.23 -17.63
CA THR A 135 5.98 -9.74 -18.96
C THR A 135 4.65 -9.00 -18.87
N GLY A 136 3.71 -9.50 -18.06
CA GLY A 136 2.41 -8.86 -17.87
C GLY A 136 2.54 -7.51 -17.21
N LEU A 137 3.36 -7.39 -16.15
CA LEU A 137 3.61 -6.11 -15.48
C LEU A 137 4.28 -5.09 -16.41
N GLU A 138 5.27 -5.49 -17.22
CA GLU A 138 5.88 -4.59 -18.20
C GLU A 138 4.86 -4.03 -19.19
N ARG A 139 3.97 -4.91 -19.70
CA ARG A 139 2.87 -4.48 -20.59
C ARG A 139 1.89 -3.55 -19.88
N LEU A 140 1.56 -3.77 -18.59
CA LEU A 140 0.73 -2.83 -17.80
C LEU A 140 1.48 -1.51 -17.57
N GLY A 141 2.80 -1.54 -17.38
CA GLY A 141 3.67 -0.36 -17.30
C GLY A 141 3.59 0.48 -18.58
N ASP A 142 3.70 -0.16 -19.75
CA ASP A 142 3.52 0.52 -21.04
C ASP A 142 2.13 1.20 -21.13
N ARG A 143 1.05 0.51 -20.66
CA ARG A 143 -0.29 1.11 -20.62
C ARG A 143 -0.41 2.29 -19.65
N ALA A 144 0.29 2.26 -18.54
CA ALA A 144 0.34 3.40 -17.61
C ALA A 144 1.04 4.61 -18.24
N HIS A 145 2.16 4.37 -18.93
CA HIS A 145 2.96 5.41 -19.59
C HIS A 145 2.20 6.13 -20.72
N GLU A 146 1.26 5.46 -21.41
CA GLU A 146 0.42 6.10 -22.45
C GLU A 146 -0.31 7.36 -21.95
N VAL A 147 -0.56 7.45 -20.63
CA VAL A 147 -1.26 8.59 -20.01
C VAL A 147 -0.38 9.34 -19.00
N GLY A 148 0.94 9.10 -19.02
CA GLY A 148 1.91 9.76 -18.13
C GLY A 148 1.80 9.32 -16.68
N MET A 149 1.38 8.07 -16.43
CA MET A 149 1.37 7.41 -15.14
C MET A 149 2.41 6.28 -15.11
N GLN A 150 2.69 5.74 -13.92
CA GLN A 150 3.55 4.58 -13.73
C GLN A 150 2.89 3.57 -12.79
N ILE A 151 3.25 2.30 -12.93
CA ILE A 151 2.88 1.27 -11.96
C ILE A 151 3.94 1.14 -10.88
N VAL A 152 3.51 0.84 -9.66
CA VAL A 152 4.36 0.41 -8.56
C VAL A 152 3.87 -0.94 -8.06
N TYR A 153 4.74 -1.93 -8.09
CA TYR A 153 4.39 -3.26 -7.60
C TYR A 153 4.40 -3.29 -6.08
N HIS A 154 3.29 -3.72 -5.49
CA HIS A 154 3.17 -3.91 -4.05
C HIS A 154 3.45 -5.37 -3.68
N HIS A 155 4.61 -5.63 -3.06
CA HIS A 155 4.85 -6.88 -2.36
C HIS A 155 3.91 -6.97 -1.15
N HIS A 156 3.32 -8.14 -0.92
CA HIS A 156 2.28 -8.26 0.11
C HIS A 156 2.28 -9.65 0.73
N MET A 157 2.03 -9.72 2.05
CA MET A 157 1.89 -10.99 2.75
C MET A 157 0.75 -11.83 2.15
N GLY A 158 0.99 -13.14 2.05
CA GLY A 158 0.02 -14.08 1.47
C GLY A 158 -0.04 -14.08 -0.05
N THR A 159 0.84 -13.34 -0.74
CA THR A 159 0.98 -13.36 -2.21
C THR A 159 2.25 -14.08 -2.65
N GLY A 160 2.43 -14.25 -3.96
CA GLY A 160 3.64 -14.87 -4.52
C GLY A 160 4.88 -13.98 -4.48
N VAL A 161 4.74 -12.70 -4.14
CA VAL A 161 5.85 -11.77 -3.93
C VAL A 161 5.72 -11.15 -2.54
N GLN A 162 6.36 -11.77 -1.56
CA GLN A 162 6.28 -11.41 -0.14
C GLN A 162 7.67 -11.16 0.46
N THR A 163 8.66 -11.99 0.14
CA THR A 163 10.00 -11.98 0.72
C THR A 163 11.00 -11.17 -0.11
N THR A 164 12.14 -10.81 0.50
CA THR A 164 13.26 -10.18 -0.20
C THR A 164 13.67 -10.94 -1.45
N ALA A 165 13.78 -12.28 -1.36
CA ALA A 165 14.19 -13.11 -2.49
C ALA A 165 13.21 -13.03 -3.67
N GLU A 166 11.91 -12.93 -3.39
CA GLU A 166 10.86 -12.80 -4.39
C GLU A 166 10.83 -11.36 -4.98
N ILE A 167 11.05 -10.34 -4.14
CA ILE A 167 11.23 -8.96 -4.61
C ILE A 167 12.45 -8.86 -5.52
N ASP A 168 13.60 -9.45 -5.11
CA ASP A 168 14.83 -9.47 -5.89
C ASP A 168 14.60 -10.13 -7.26
N ARG A 169 13.88 -11.26 -7.27
CA ARG A 169 13.53 -11.97 -8.51
C ARG A 169 12.69 -11.09 -9.43
N LEU A 170 11.61 -10.50 -8.90
CA LEU A 170 10.73 -9.63 -9.69
C LEU A 170 11.49 -8.43 -10.27
N MET A 171 12.27 -7.75 -9.44
CA MET A 171 13.03 -6.57 -9.87
C MET A 171 14.11 -6.91 -10.90
N THR A 172 14.67 -8.11 -10.83
CA THR A 172 15.65 -8.59 -11.82
C THR A 172 14.99 -8.97 -13.15
N MET A 173 13.78 -9.51 -13.11
CA MET A 173 13.05 -9.96 -14.29
C MET A 173 12.31 -8.84 -15.03
N THR A 174 12.22 -7.64 -14.45
CA THR A 174 11.44 -6.53 -15.02
C THR A 174 12.28 -5.31 -15.37
N ASP A 175 11.91 -4.67 -16.48
CA ASP A 175 12.49 -3.41 -16.92
C ASP A 175 12.26 -2.29 -15.87
N PRO A 176 13.34 -1.66 -15.37
CA PRO A 176 13.26 -0.59 -14.39
C PRO A 176 12.46 0.63 -14.86
N ASP A 177 12.40 0.88 -16.14
CA ASP A 177 11.64 2.00 -16.69
C ASP A 177 10.13 1.72 -16.72
N LYS A 178 9.70 0.45 -16.66
CA LYS A 178 8.31 0.04 -16.79
C LYS A 178 7.65 -0.37 -15.48
N VAL A 179 8.41 -1.04 -14.60
CA VAL A 179 7.90 -1.58 -13.34
C VAL A 179 8.66 -1.00 -12.18
N SER A 180 8.04 -0.13 -11.42
CA SER A 180 8.58 0.42 -10.18
C SER A 180 8.16 -0.41 -8.97
N LEU A 181 8.72 -0.12 -7.80
CA LEU A 181 8.42 -0.81 -6.54
C LEU A 181 7.66 0.13 -5.60
N LEU A 182 6.62 -0.38 -4.96
CA LEU A 182 6.07 0.19 -3.75
C LEU A 182 6.86 -0.37 -2.55
N PHE A 183 7.26 0.50 -1.66
CA PHE A 183 7.96 0.16 -0.43
C PHE A 183 7.00 0.21 0.74
N ASP A 184 6.67 -0.95 1.32
CA ASP A 184 5.81 -1.07 2.50
C ASP A 184 6.61 -1.61 3.68
N THR A 185 6.71 -0.83 4.74
CA THR A 185 7.53 -1.17 5.92
C THR A 185 6.93 -2.30 6.76
N GLY A 186 5.60 -2.35 6.89
CA GLY A 186 4.93 -3.34 7.73
C GLY A 186 4.93 -4.73 7.13
N HIS A 187 4.63 -4.85 5.84
CA HIS A 187 4.69 -6.14 5.15
C HIS A 187 6.09 -6.74 5.14
N LEU A 188 7.14 -5.90 5.00
CA LEU A 188 8.53 -6.37 5.09
C LEU A 188 8.82 -6.92 6.48
N VAL A 189 8.56 -6.13 7.53
CA VAL A 189 8.87 -6.55 8.92
C VAL A 189 8.14 -7.83 9.30
N LEU A 190 6.84 -7.95 8.99
CA LEU A 190 6.08 -9.17 9.26
C LEU A 190 6.56 -10.37 8.44
N SER A 191 7.14 -10.13 7.26
CA SER A 191 7.76 -11.20 6.46
C SER A 191 9.17 -11.58 6.96
N GLY A 192 9.65 -10.98 8.05
CA GLY A 192 10.98 -11.22 8.61
C GLY A 192 12.10 -10.48 7.90
N GLU A 193 11.76 -9.47 7.09
CA GLU A 193 12.69 -8.72 6.25
C GLU A 193 13.07 -7.37 6.90
N ASP A 194 14.23 -6.84 6.55
CA ASP A 194 14.66 -5.51 7.00
C ASP A 194 14.31 -4.43 5.98
N PRO A 195 13.38 -3.49 6.33
CA PRO A 195 12.97 -2.43 5.43
C PRO A 195 14.13 -1.55 4.95
N LEU A 196 15.08 -1.21 5.83
CA LEU A 196 16.19 -0.34 5.44
C LEU A 196 17.08 -0.99 4.38
N THR A 197 17.32 -2.29 4.49
CA THR A 197 18.06 -3.06 3.47
C THR A 197 17.36 -3.03 2.12
N ILE A 198 16.04 -3.23 2.09
CA ILE A 198 15.24 -3.19 0.85
C ILE A 198 15.22 -1.78 0.27
N TYR A 199 15.01 -0.76 1.11
CA TYR A 199 15.02 0.63 0.66
C TYR A 199 16.34 0.99 -0.04
N ASN A 200 17.47 0.76 0.63
CA ASN A 200 18.80 1.06 0.09
C ASN A 200 19.11 0.30 -1.21
N ARG A 201 18.61 -0.93 -1.36
CA ARG A 201 18.81 -1.74 -2.56
C ARG A 201 18.01 -1.23 -3.76
N TYR A 202 16.79 -0.74 -3.52
CA TYR A 202 15.82 -0.41 -4.57
C TYR A 202 15.38 1.05 -4.60
N GLN A 203 16.10 1.97 -3.93
CA GLN A 203 15.73 3.39 -3.85
C GLN A 203 15.44 4.03 -5.21
N ASP A 204 16.14 3.65 -6.27
CA ASP A 204 15.92 4.16 -7.63
C ASP A 204 14.62 3.62 -8.27
N ARG A 205 14.15 2.44 -7.82
CA ARG A 205 12.93 1.76 -8.27
C ARG A 205 11.71 2.13 -7.44
N ILE A 206 11.90 2.65 -6.22
CA ILE A 206 10.80 3.01 -5.30
C ILE A 206 10.17 4.33 -5.75
N LYS A 207 8.87 4.29 -6.08
CA LYS A 207 8.09 5.46 -6.53
C LYS A 207 6.82 5.69 -5.72
N HIS A 208 6.56 4.86 -4.72
CA HIS A 208 5.47 5.01 -3.76
C HIS A 208 5.86 4.34 -2.45
N ILE A 209 5.43 4.91 -1.32
CA ILE A 209 5.82 4.43 0.00
C ILE A 209 4.58 4.29 0.88
N HIS A 210 4.45 3.11 1.50
CA HIS A 210 3.54 2.88 2.61
C HIS A 210 4.33 2.81 3.93
N PHE A 211 4.04 3.71 4.84
CA PHE A 211 4.51 3.66 6.20
C PHE A 211 3.47 2.97 7.07
N LYS A 212 3.72 1.70 7.33
CA LYS A 212 2.93 0.80 8.13
C LYS A 212 3.79 0.30 9.29
N ASP A 213 3.32 0.40 10.51
CA ASP A 213 4.03 -0.09 11.69
C ASP A 213 3.46 -1.42 12.17
N VAL A 214 4.19 -2.11 13.01
CA VAL A 214 3.88 -3.47 13.46
C VAL A 214 4.00 -3.53 14.98
N ARG A 215 3.03 -4.16 15.67
CA ARG A 215 3.12 -4.41 17.10
C ARG A 215 3.86 -5.71 17.36
N GLN A 216 4.95 -5.64 18.12
CA GLN A 216 5.85 -6.77 18.37
C GLN A 216 5.12 -8.01 18.91
N GLN A 217 4.28 -7.85 19.93
CA GLN A 217 3.58 -8.98 20.52
C GLN A 217 2.69 -9.69 19.51
N GLN A 218 1.92 -8.95 18.72
CA GLN A 218 1.01 -9.51 17.73
C GLN A 218 1.78 -10.13 16.55
N ALA A 219 2.93 -9.56 16.18
CA ALA A 219 3.82 -10.16 15.20
C ALA A 219 4.39 -11.51 15.68
N ASP A 220 4.81 -11.58 16.95
CA ASP A 220 5.31 -12.82 17.55
C ASP A 220 4.22 -13.91 17.60
N GLU A 221 2.97 -13.52 17.91
CA GLU A 221 1.79 -14.41 17.88
C GLU A 221 1.49 -14.88 16.46
N GLU A 222 1.53 -13.97 15.46
CA GLU A 222 1.31 -14.28 14.04
C GLU A 222 2.30 -15.34 13.55
N HIS A 223 3.58 -15.15 13.85
CA HIS A 223 4.63 -16.12 13.50
C HIS A 223 4.51 -17.44 14.23
N LYS A 224 4.25 -17.41 15.53
CA LYS A 224 4.18 -18.61 16.38
C LYS A 224 2.99 -19.49 16.06
N ASP A 225 1.82 -18.87 15.83
CA ASP A 225 0.55 -19.56 15.70
C ASP A 225 0.16 -19.75 14.22
N HIS A 226 1.02 -19.33 13.27
CA HIS A 226 0.84 -19.45 11.82
C HIS A 226 -0.52 -18.93 11.36
N LEU A 227 -0.88 -17.72 11.82
CA LEU A 227 -2.20 -17.15 11.58
C LEU A 227 -2.42 -16.80 10.09
N SER A 228 -3.67 -16.60 9.72
CA SER A 228 -4.02 -16.00 8.44
C SER A 228 -3.87 -14.48 8.49
N PHE A 229 -3.66 -13.84 7.36
CA PHE A 229 -3.55 -12.38 7.27
C PHE A 229 -4.73 -11.67 7.98
N LEU A 230 -5.96 -12.08 7.69
CA LEU A 230 -7.15 -11.47 8.28
C LEU A 230 -7.26 -11.72 9.79
N ALA A 231 -6.78 -12.85 10.30
CA ALA A 231 -6.73 -13.12 11.73
C ALA A 231 -5.71 -12.19 12.42
N GLY A 232 -4.52 -12.03 11.83
CA GLY A 232 -3.51 -11.10 12.30
C GLY A 232 -3.99 -9.64 12.32
N VAL A 233 -4.67 -9.20 11.27
CA VAL A 233 -5.31 -7.86 11.25
C VAL A 233 -6.32 -7.69 12.38
N LYS A 234 -7.21 -8.67 12.60
CA LYS A 234 -8.18 -8.64 13.72
C LYS A 234 -7.50 -8.66 15.09
N ASN A 235 -6.35 -9.31 15.20
CA ASN A 235 -5.51 -9.33 16.40
C ASN A 235 -4.72 -8.02 16.59
N GLY A 236 -4.69 -7.15 15.57
CA GLY A 236 -4.05 -5.84 15.62
C GLY A 236 -2.55 -5.88 15.37
N MET A 237 -2.07 -6.79 14.52
CA MET A 237 -0.65 -6.89 14.14
C MET A 237 -0.11 -5.61 13.51
N PHE A 238 -0.90 -4.96 12.65
CA PHE A 238 -0.55 -3.68 12.06
C PHE A 238 -1.02 -2.50 12.90
N THR A 239 -0.26 -1.43 12.84
CA THR A 239 -0.58 -0.14 13.43
C THR A 239 0.04 0.99 12.62
N VAL A 240 -0.19 2.22 13.07
CA VAL A 240 0.35 3.42 12.43
C VAL A 240 1.78 3.73 12.93
N PRO A 241 2.61 4.45 12.15
CA PRO A 241 3.94 4.87 12.57
C PRO A 241 3.97 5.53 13.97
N GLY A 242 4.89 5.04 14.80
CA GLY A 242 5.06 5.51 16.18
C GLY A 242 4.18 4.83 17.24
N ASP A 243 3.42 3.82 16.85
CA ASP A 243 2.63 2.98 17.77
C ASP A 243 3.11 1.51 17.79
N GLY A 244 4.11 1.18 17.01
CA GLY A 244 4.67 -0.17 16.90
C GLY A 244 6.16 -0.21 17.17
N MET A 245 6.83 -1.19 16.55
CA MET A 245 8.24 -1.51 16.82
C MET A 245 9.22 -0.94 15.79
N ILE A 246 8.73 -0.39 14.66
CA ILE A 246 9.60 0.07 13.58
C ILE A 246 10.23 1.42 13.92
N ASP A 247 11.56 1.51 13.88
CA ASP A 247 12.26 2.79 13.93
C ASP A 247 12.26 3.43 12.54
N PHE A 248 11.37 4.41 12.33
CA PHE A 248 11.26 5.12 11.06
C PHE A 248 12.38 6.15 10.82
N LYS A 249 13.17 6.50 11.84
CA LYS A 249 14.17 7.53 11.68
C LYS A 249 15.26 7.18 10.66
N PRO A 250 15.94 6.00 10.74
CA PRO A 250 16.95 5.62 9.74
C PRO A 250 16.33 5.42 8.34
N ILE A 251 15.07 4.95 8.26
CA ILE A 251 14.35 4.83 6.98
C ILE A 251 14.11 6.22 6.38
N TRP A 252 13.67 7.17 7.20
CA TRP A 252 13.47 8.55 6.76
C TRP A 252 14.77 9.20 6.28
N GLU A 253 15.88 9.02 7.01
CA GLU A 253 17.19 9.51 6.61
C GLU A 253 17.60 8.97 5.23
N ALA A 254 17.41 7.67 4.97
CA ALA A 254 17.68 7.06 3.67
C ALA A 254 16.77 7.63 2.56
N ILE A 255 15.49 7.87 2.86
CA ILE A 255 14.53 8.49 1.92
C ILE A 255 14.98 9.92 1.54
N GLN A 256 15.44 10.69 2.51
CA GLN A 256 15.96 12.04 2.24
C GLN A 256 17.23 12.01 1.40
N GLU A 257 18.17 11.13 1.72
CA GLU A 257 19.45 11.00 1.03
C GLU A 257 19.28 10.55 -0.43
N SER A 258 18.32 9.66 -0.71
CA SER A 258 18.02 9.20 -2.08
C SER A 258 17.42 10.27 -2.98
N GLY A 259 16.90 11.35 -2.41
CA GLY A 259 16.18 12.37 -3.17
C GLY A 259 14.78 11.93 -3.63
N TYR A 260 14.15 11.00 -2.94
CA TYR A 260 12.79 10.54 -3.23
C TYR A 260 11.81 11.70 -3.43
N ASP A 261 10.95 11.60 -4.44
CA ASP A 261 9.92 12.59 -4.78
C ASP A 261 8.59 11.85 -5.00
N GLY A 262 7.58 12.13 -4.17
CA GLY A 262 6.31 11.44 -4.24
C GLY A 262 5.55 11.37 -2.92
N TRP A 263 4.64 10.40 -2.84
CA TRP A 263 3.78 10.18 -1.68
C TRP A 263 4.40 9.23 -0.66
N ILE A 264 4.27 9.59 0.61
CA ILE A 264 4.36 8.66 1.73
C ILE A 264 2.95 8.53 2.31
N ILE A 265 2.39 7.33 2.25
CA ILE A 265 1.05 7.02 2.72
C ILE A 265 1.15 6.31 4.06
N VAL A 266 0.52 6.84 5.09
CA VAL A 266 0.28 6.11 6.32
C VAL A 266 -0.79 5.06 6.04
N GLU A 267 -0.48 3.82 6.34
CA GLU A 267 -1.42 2.72 6.16
C GLU A 267 -1.40 1.79 7.36
N ALA A 268 -2.56 1.37 7.82
CA ALA A 268 -2.69 0.34 8.84
C ALA A 268 -4.07 -0.31 8.72
N GLU A 269 -4.07 -1.61 8.44
CA GLU A 269 -5.29 -2.41 8.55
C GLU A 269 -5.58 -2.63 10.03
N GLN A 270 -6.57 -1.93 10.54
CA GLN A 270 -6.98 -1.98 11.93
C GLN A 270 -8.49 -2.15 12.06
N ASP A 271 -8.92 -2.67 13.21
CA ASP A 271 -10.33 -2.67 13.60
C ASP A 271 -10.69 -1.29 14.17
N PRO A 272 -11.52 -0.47 13.49
CA PRO A 272 -11.88 0.87 13.96
C PRO A 272 -12.54 0.90 15.34
N ALA A 273 -13.14 -0.22 15.77
CA ALA A 273 -13.74 -0.34 17.08
C ALA A 273 -12.69 -0.46 18.20
N LYS A 274 -11.48 -0.92 17.87
CA LYS A 274 -10.35 -1.07 18.80
C LYS A 274 -9.35 0.06 18.70
N ALA A 275 -9.12 0.54 17.47
CA ALA A 275 -8.19 1.60 17.14
C ALA A 275 -8.96 2.73 16.44
N ASN A 276 -9.41 3.73 17.20
CA ASN A 276 -10.17 4.85 16.63
C ASN A 276 -9.36 5.50 15.48
N PRO A 277 -9.87 5.51 14.24
CA PRO A 277 -9.10 5.92 13.07
C PRO A 277 -8.56 7.35 13.16
N PHE A 278 -9.39 8.28 13.66
CA PHE A 278 -8.97 9.67 13.77
C PHE A 278 -7.88 9.87 14.84
N GLU A 279 -8.00 9.24 16.00
CA GLU A 279 -6.96 9.29 17.03
C GLU A 279 -5.63 8.69 16.53
N TYR A 280 -5.69 7.58 15.79
CA TYR A 280 -4.51 6.93 15.22
C TYR A 280 -3.93 7.75 14.07
N ALA A 281 -4.74 8.37 13.23
CA ALA A 281 -4.28 9.32 12.21
C ALA A 281 -3.51 10.50 12.82
N LEU A 282 -4.04 11.09 13.91
CA LEU A 282 -3.36 12.16 14.67
C LEU A 282 -2.06 11.67 15.31
N LYS A 283 -2.04 10.46 15.89
CA LYS A 283 -0.86 9.84 16.50
C LYS A 283 0.27 9.71 15.47
N ALA A 284 -0.03 9.09 14.30
CA ALA A 284 0.91 8.95 13.22
C ALA A 284 1.43 10.30 12.70
N LYS A 285 0.52 11.24 12.47
CA LYS A 285 0.89 12.58 11.98
C LYS A 285 1.86 13.28 12.93
N LYS A 286 1.57 13.27 14.24
CA LYS A 286 2.44 13.85 15.25
C LYS A 286 3.83 13.20 15.28
N TYR A 287 3.89 11.88 15.19
CA TYR A 287 5.15 11.14 15.16
C TYR A 287 5.97 11.47 13.91
N LEU A 288 5.32 11.44 12.74
CA LEU A 288 5.99 11.72 11.47
C LEU A 288 6.44 13.19 11.37
N ASP A 289 5.65 14.15 11.83
CA ASP A 289 6.06 15.56 11.84
C ASP A 289 7.34 15.76 12.68
N ALA A 290 7.45 15.06 13.81
CA ALA A 290 8.64 15.10 14.65
C ALA A 290 9.82 14.38 14.00
N THR A 291 9.61 13.22 13.39
CA THR A 291 10.64 12.40 12.74
C THR A 291 11.17 13.07 11.48
N MET A 292 10.28 13.65 10.68
CA MET A 292 10.56 14.27 9.39
C MET A 292 10.93 15.75 9.52
N ASN A 293 10.93 16.32 10.72
CA ASN A 293 11.15 17.75 10.98
C ASN A 293 10.23 18.67 10.15
N ILE A 294 8.98 18.25 9.97
CA ILE A 294 7.97 19.05 9.27
C ILE A 294 7.49 20.16 10.21
N PRO A 295 7.58 21.45 9.82
CA PRO A 295 7.09 22.54 10.65
C PRO A 295 5.59 22.34 10.93
N GLN A 296 5.22 22.31 12.21
CA GLN A 296 3.81 22.31 12.56
C GLN A 296 3.19 23.64 12.12
N SER A 297 2.19 23.57 11.25
CA SER A 297 1.39 24.75 10.90
C SER A 297 0.68 25.24 12.17
N ALA A 298 0.93 26.49 12.55
CA ALA A 298 0.27 27.15 13.66
C ALA A 298 -1.25 27.26 13.45
#